data_bb2f26fca3b0257a39f20b7b7ae9dfb6
#
_entry.id   bb2f26fca3b0257a39f20b7b7ae9dfb6
#
_cell.length_a   1.000
_cell.length_b   1.000
_cell.length_c   1.000
_cell.angle_alpha   90.00
_cell.angle_beta   90.00
_cell.angle_gamma   90.00
#
_symmetry.space_group_name_H-M   'P 1'
#
loop_
_entity.id
_entity.type
_entity.pdbx_description
1 polymer ?
#
loop_
_entity_poly.entity_id
_entity_poly.type
_entity_poly.pdbx_seq_one_letter_code
_entity_poly.pdbx_strand_id
1 'polypeptide(L)' 'MAQRISIGFQASPPLALRVSDDELGKLREALGREGWHDVEAEDGQVRLNVQHVLWLRVERDEHRVGFGIGS' A
#
# COMPACT_ATOMS: atom_id res chain seq x y z
N MET A 1 -9.87 -8.94 5.09
CA MET A 1 -9.04 -9.61 4.13
C MET A 1 -7.80 -8.81 3.81
N ALA A 2 -6.69 -9.47 3.58
CA ALA A 2 -5.45 -8.74 3.36
C ALA A 2 -5.36 -8.26 1.91
N GLN A 3 -4.83 -7.06 1.76
CA GLN A 3 -4.61 -6.46 0.45
C GLN A 3 -3.12 -6.27 0.27
N ARG A 4 -2.65 -6.50 -0.93
CA ARG A 4 -1.27 -6.21 -1.26
C ARG A 4 -1.20 -4.78 -1.77
N ILE A 5 -0.33 -3.99 -1.19
CA ILE A 5 -0.17 -2.60 -1.61
C ILE A 5 1.30 -2.31 -1.85
N SER A 6 1.54 -1.29 -2.66
CA SER A 6 2.87 -0.76 -2.90
C SER A 6 2.85 0.73 -2.62
N ILE A 7 3.88 1.20 -1.95
CA ILE A 7 3.99 2.61 -1.57
C ILE A 7 5.25 3.15 -2.21
N GLY A 8 5.10 4.21 -2.98
CA GLY A 8 6.22 4.78 -3.69
C GLY A 8 6.78 6.00 -3.00
N PHE A 9 8.11 6.07 -2.95
CA PHE A 9 8.84 7.19 -2.39
C PHE A 9 9.79 7.73 -3.44
N GLN A 10 10.28 8.93 -3.22
CA GLN A 10 11.24 9.52 -4.12
C GLN A 10 12.60 8.84 -3.92
N ALA A 11 13.24 8.49 -5.01
CA ALA A 11 14.62 8.01 -5.00
C ALA A 11 14.84 6.69 -4.25
N SER A 12 13.80 5.88 -4.12
CA SER A 12 13.97 4.56 -3.52
C SER A 12 12.99 3.59 -4.14
N PRO A 13 13.25 2.29 -4.03
CA PRO A 13 12.32 1.30 -4.56
C PRO A 13 11.00 1.35 -3.80
N PRO A 14 9.91 0.93 -4.42
CA PRO A 14 8.63 0.88 -3.74
C PRO A 14 8.67 -0.09 -2.57
N LEU A 15 7.88 0.23 -1.56
CA LEU A 15 7.72 -0.64 -0.40
C LEU A 15 6.44 -1.45 -0.58
N ALA A 16 6.57 -2.77 -0.56
CA ALA A 16 5.42 -3.65 -0.72
C ALA A 16 4.99 -4.18 0.64
N LEU A 17 3.70 -4.13 0.90
CA LEU A 17 3.13 -4.56 2.16
C LEU A 17 1.84 -5.32 1.93
N ARG A 18 1.47 -6.12 2.91
CA ARG A 18 0.17 -6.77 2.94
C ARG A 18 -0.55 -6.26 4.18
N VAL A 19 -1.69 -5.64 3.99
CA VAL A 19 -2.41 -5.00 5.09
C VAL A 19 -3.89 -5.40 5.02
N SER A 20 -4.57 -5.28 6.16
CA SER A 20 -6.00 -5.53 6.18
C SER A 20 -6.74 -4.37 5.52
N ASP A 21 -8.03 -4.60 5.23
CA ASP A 21 -8.86 -3.54 4.66
C ASP A 21 -8.92 -2.35 5.59
N ASP A 22 -9.00 -2.60 6.90
CA ASP A 22 -9.05 -1.51 7.87
C ASP A 22 -7.77 -0.70 7.84
N GLU A 23 -6.63 -1.36 7.80
CA GLU A 23 -5.35 -0.66 7.76
C GLU A 23 -5.19 0.13 6.49
N LEU A 24 -5.65 -0.40 5.38
CA LEU A 24 -5.61 0.33 4.12
C LEU A 24 -6.45 1.59 4.20
N GLY A 25 -7.63 1.49 4.78
CA GLY A 25 -8.48 2.66 4.94
C GLY A 25 -7.84 3.73 5.81
N LYS A 26 -7.20 3.33 6.91
CA LYS A 26 -6.50 4.27 7.77
C LYS A 26 -5.34 4.93 7.04
N LEU A 27 -4.62 4.16 6.25
CA LEU A 27 -3.50 4.70 5.51
C LEU A 27 -3.96 5.73 4.48
N ARG A 28 -5.05 5.43 3.78
CA ARG A 28 -5.58 6.37 2.79
C ARG A 28 -5.95 7.69 3.43
N GLU A 29 -6.54 7.64 4.61
CA GLU A 29 -6.88 8.87 5.32
C GLU A 29 -5.63 9.61 5.77
N ALA A 30 -4.62 8.86 6.20
CA ALA A 30 -3.40 9.48 6.69
C ALA A 30 -2.63 10.18 5.57
N LEU A 31 -2.73 9.67 4.36
CA LEU A 31 -1.98 10.25 3.25
C LEU A 31 -2.40 11.67 2.91
N GLY A 32 -3.55 12.10 3.37
CA GLY A 32 -3.96 13.48 3.17
C GLY A 32 -3.48 14.43 4.24
N ARG A 33 -2.67 13.93 5.18
CA ARG A 33 -2.24 14.73 6.32
C ARG A 33 -0.72 14.83 6.35
N GLU A 34 -0.20 15.36 7.45
CA GLU A 34 1.24 15.45 7.65
C GLU A 34 1.63 14.54 8.80
N GLY A 35 2.92 14.21 8.85
CA GLY A 35 3.49 13.51 9.97
C GLY A 35 3.69 12.05 9.71
N TRP A 36 3.74 11.27 10.79
CA TRP A 36 4.05 9.86 10.72
C TRP A 36 2.80 9.04 10.96
N HIS A 37 2.73 7.92 10.29
CA HIS A 37 1.60 7.01 10.42
C HIS A 37 2.13 5.59 10.55
N ASP A 38 1.62 4.86 11.52
CA ASP A 38 2.01 3.47 11.74
C ASP A 38 1.06 2.55 10.99
N VAL A 39 1.62 1.67 10.20
CA VAL A 39 0.85 0.70 9.42
C VAL A 39 1.15 -0.69 9.96
N GLU A 40 0.09 -1.42 10.31
CA GLU A 40 0.24 -2.81 10.72
C GLU A 40 0.16 -3.69 9.49
N ALA A 41 1.27 -4.27 9.11
CA ALA A 41 1.32 -5.19 7.99
C ALA A 41 1.39 -6.62 8.51
N GLU A 42 1.20 -7.59 7.63
CA GLU A 42 1.20 -8.98 8.06
C GLU A 42 2.52 -9.40 8.67
N ASP A 43 3.61 -8.86 8.15
CA ASP A 43 4.92 -9.28 8.61
C ASP A 43 5.57 -8.26 9.55
N GLY A 44 4.83 -7.29 10.03
CA GLY A 44 5.37 -6.35 10.99
C GLY A 44 4.71 -5.00 10.90
N GLN A 45 5.23 -4.07 11.68
CA GLN A 45 4.70 -2.72 11.73
C GLN A 45 5.66 -1.79 11.00
N VAL A 46 5.11 -0.89 10.20
CA VAL A 46 5.90 0.06 9.44
C VAL A 46 5.48 1.46 9.82
N ARG A 47 6.45 2.31 10.09
CA ARG A 47 6.19 3.70 10.38
C ARG A 47 6.56 4.54 9.18
N LEU A 48 5.58 5.25 8.65
CA LEU A 48 5.75 6.00 7.41
C LEU A 48 5.66 7.49 7.66
N ASN A 49 6.53 8.25 6.99
CA ASN A 49 6.36 9.69 6.93
C ASN A 49 5.47 9.95 5.72
N VAL A 50 4.20 10.25 5.98
CA VAL A 50 3.21 10.32 4.91
C VAL A 50 3.48 11.47 3.95
N GLN A 51 4.21 12.48 4.37
CA GLN A 51 4.54 13.60 3.48
C GLN A 51 5.48 13.18 2.36
N HIS A 52 6.22 12.11 2.55
CA HIS A 52 7.18 11.64 1.56
C HIS A 52 6.63 10.55 0.66
N VAL A 53 5.38 10.16 0.85
CA VAL A 53 4.76 9.17 -0.01
C VAL A 53 4.30 9.86 -1.29
N LEU A 54 4.77 9.36 -2.43
CA LEU A 54 4.40 9.91 -3.72
C LEU A 54 3.15 9.26 -4.29
N TRP A 55 2.97 7.98 -4.04
CA TRP A 55 1.82 7.26 -4.57
C TRP A 55 1.57 6.01 -3.75
N LEU A 56 0.33 5.56 -3.80
CA LEU A 56 -0.10 4.31 -3.18
C LEU A 56 -0.82 3.50 -4.24
N ARG A 57 -0.42 2.27 -4.39
CA ARG A 57 -1.05 1.38 -5.35
C ARG A 57 -1.60 0.17 -4.63
N VAL A 58 -2.87 -0.12 -4.84
CA VAL A 58 -3.49 -1.30 -4.30
C VAL A 58 -3.47 -2.35 -5.40
N GLU A 59 -2.74 -3.44 -5.17
CA GLU A 59 -2.61 -4.48 -6.19
C GLU A 59 -3.75 -5.47 -6.03
N ARG A 60 -4.37 -5.80 -7.15
CA ARG A 60 -5.42 -6.77 -7.11
C ARG A 60 -4.84 -8.12 -7.38
N ASP A 61 -5.42 -9.08 -6.70
CA ASP A 61 -4.91 -10.40 -6.80
C ASP A 61 -5.67 -11.21 -7.77
N GLU A 62 -6.50 -10.65 -8.55
CA GLU A 62 -7.22 -11.36 -9.48
C GLU A 62 -6.48 -11.60 -10.64
N HIS A 63 -6.55 -12.47 -11.12
CA HIS A 63 -5.80 -12.65 -12.21
C HIS A 63 -6.47 -13.03 -13.29
N ARG A 64 -6.65 -12.73 -13.48
CA ARG A 64 -7.17 -12.77 -14.43
C ARG A 64 -6.65 -13.19 -15.33
N VAL A 65 -6.64 -13.81 -15.35
CA VAL A 65 -6.18 -14.03 -16.09
C VAL A 65 -6.16 -14.08 -17.17
N GLY A 66 -6.15 -14.29 -17.23
CA GLY A 66 -6.16 -14.11 -18.14
C GLY A 66 -6.28 -13.99 -18.92
N PHE A 67 -6.47 -13.99 -18.98
CA PHE A 67 -6.68 -13.60 -19.76
C PHE A 67 -6.47 -13.24 -20.56
N GLY A 68 -6.32 -13.59 -20.44
CA GLY A 68 -6.24 -13.09 -21.18
C GLY A 68 -6.04 -12.78 -21.80
N ILE A 69 -6.04 -13.00 -21.93
CA ILE A 69 -5.85 -12.53 -22.49
C ILE A 69 -5.67 -12.00 -22.93
N GLY A 70 -5.63 -12.21 -22.86
CA GLY A 70 -5.53 -11.55 -23.21
C GLY A 70 -5.46 -11.18 -23.13
N SER A 71 -5.51 -11.33 -22.97
CA SER A 71 -5.51 -10.82 -22.97
C SER A 71 -5.41 -10.64 -23.13
#